data_71e565330d9d9d9173b1453b624d1a17
#
_entry.id   71e565330d9d9d9173b1453b624d1a17
#
_cell.length_a   1.000
_cell.length_b   1.000
_cell.length_c   1.000
_cell.angle_alpha   90.00
_cell.angle_beta   90.00
_cell.angle_gamma   90.00
#
_symmetry.space_group_name_H-M   'P 1'
#
loop_
_entity.id
_entity.type
_entity.pdbx_description
1 polymer ?
#
loop_
_entity_poly.entity_id
_entity_poly.type
_entity_poly.pdbx_seq_one_letter_code
_entity_poly.pdbx_strand_id
1 'polypeptide(L)'
;YKTNVLIEDYTGAWCGYCPRMSKGIADLWSSTNKRISPVAIHHGSANRPDPFAFGKDGEMRTKIYGISFPGWPNAVLNRNVQTKRGSINKSVITGLIAVDSNVGLALESSLKDRTLSLTVKVGFGADLSDLKLVVYLTENGLKANQRTYGDLGYGEGGI
;
A
#
# COMPACT_ATOMS: atom_id res chain seq x y z
N TYR A 1 9.17 -11.13 16.55
CA TYR A 1 9.41 -9.77 16.04
C TYR A 1 8.13 -8.95 16.04
N LYS A 2 8.27 -7.63 16.17
CA LYS A 2 7.12 -6.71 16.09
C LYS A 2 6.55 -6.66 14.68
N THR A 3 5.24 -6.85 14.51
CA THR A 3 4.57 -6.80 13.21
C THR A 3 4.31 -5.36 12.77
N ASN A 4 4.73 -5.03 11.56
CA ASN A 4 4.24 -3.86 10.82
C ASN A 4 3.30 -4.35 9.72
N VAL A 5 2.15 -3.70 9.54
CA VAL A 5 1.16 -4.11 8.55
C VAL A 5 1.44 -3.44 7.22
N LEU A 6 1.75 -4.21 6.20
CA LEU A 6 1.77 -3.72 4.82
C LEU A 6 0.34 -3.41 4.37
N ILE A 7 0.13 -2.23 3.82
CA ILE A 7 -1.14 -1.82 3.21
C ILE A 7 -0.86 -1.50 1.74
N GLU A 8 -1.29 -2.36 0.84
CA GLU A 8 -1.25 -2.11 -0.59
C GLU A 8 -2.57 -1.47 -1.00
N ASP A 9 -2.55 -0.13 -1.16
CA ASP A 9 -3.72 0.67 -1.54
C ASP A 9 -3.81 0.74 -3.07
N TYR A 10 -4.76 0.03 -3.63
CA TYR A 10 -5.04 0.06 -5.06
C TYR A 10 -5.92 1.26 -5.39
N THR A 11 -5.33 2.24 -6.06
CA THR A 11 -5.87 3.58 -6.23
C THR A 11 -5.71 4.09 -7.66
N GLY A 12 -6.15 5.31 -7.90
CA GLY A 12 -5.96 6.02 -9.17
C GLY A 12 -6.42 7.47 -9.08
N ALA A 13 -5.72 8.38 -9.75
CA ALA A 13 -6.05 9.80 -9.80
C ALA A 13 -7.46 10.07 -10.38
N TRP A 14 -7.96 9.20 -11.24
CA TRP A 14 -9.31 9.23 -11.79
C TRP A 14 -10.40 8.74 -10.80
N CYS A 15 -10.03 8.09 -9.71
CA CYS A 15 -10.94 7.43 -8.79
C CYS A 15 -11.51 8.40 -7.75
N GLY A 16 -12.73 8.89 -7.95
CA GLY A 16 -13.33 9.90 -7.07
C GLY A 16 -13.66 9.45 -5.64
N TYR A 17 -13.61 8.16 -5.32
CA TYR A 17 -13.78 7.64 -3.96
C TYR A 17 -12.45 7.27 -3.28
N CYS A 18 -11.35 7.23 -4.02
CA CYS A 18 -10.06 6.81 -3.49
C CYS A 18 -9.51 7.73 -2.39
N PRO A 19 -9.75 9.04 -2.39
CA PRO A 19 -9.32 9.92 -1.29
C PRO A 19 -9.80 9.48 0.10
N ARG A 20 -10.96 8.80 0.19
CA ARG A 20 -11.44 8.26 1.47
C ARG A 20 -10.50 7.18 2.04
N MET A 21 -10.01 6.30 1.18
CA MET A 21 -9.07 5.25 1.59
C MET A 21 -7.75 5.87 2.02
N SER A 22 -7.20 6.77 1.21
CA SER A 22 -5.94 7.46 1.50
C SER A 22 -5.98 8.20 2.84
N LYS A 23 -7.10 8.90 3.12
CA LYS A 23 -7.25 9.51 4.45
C LYS A 23 -7.32 8.47 5.56
N GLY A 24 -8.13 7.45 5.43
CA GLY A 24 -8.21 6.38 6.42
C GLY A 24 -6.82 5.80 6.74
N ILE A 25 -5.98 5.64 5.73
CA ILE A 25 -4.59 5.20 5.88
C ILE A 25 -3.75 6.24 6.62
N ALA A 26 -3.88 7.53 6.29
CA ALA A 26 -3.17 8.60 6.97
C ALA A 26 -3.54 8.71 8.46
N ASP A 27 -4.83 8.59 8.78
CA ASP A 27 -5.32 8.57 10.16
C ASP A 27 -4.78 7.35 10.93
N LEU A 28 -4.69 6.19 10.26
CA LEU A 28 -4.08 4.99 10.83
C LEU A 28 -2.59 5.13 11.07
N TRP A 29 -1.85 5.75 10.15
CA TRP A 29 -0.43 6.02 10.34
C TRP A 29 -0.14 6.72 11.65
N SER A 30 -0.91 7.77 11.94
CA SER A 30 -0.77 8.52 13.19
C SER A 30 -1.21 7.71 14.41
N SER A 31 -2.34 7.01 14.32
CA SER A 31 -2.96 6.32 15.47
C SER A 31 -2.34 4.96 15.80
N THR A 32 -1.50 4.40 14.94
CA THR A 32 -0.81 3.11 15.15
C THR A 32 0.66 3.26 15.49
N ASN A 33 1.10 4.47 15.83
CA ASN A 33 2.50 4.78 16.07
C ASN A 33 3.41 4.35 14.90
N LYS A 34 2.96 4.63 13.68
CA LYS A 34 3.66 4.30 12.41
C LYS A 34 3.91 2.81 12.18
N ARG A 35 3.08 1.94 12.78
CA ARG A 35 3.19 0.49 12.63
C ARG A 35 2.45 -0.08 11.41
N ILE A 36 2.28 0.76 10.40
CA ILE A 36 1.81 0.38 9.07
C ILE A 36 2.83 0.80 8.02
N SER A 37 2.85 0.12 6.90
CA SER A 37 3.71 0.43 5.74
C SER A 37 2.80 0.56 4.50
N PRO A 38 2.25 1.75 4.24
CA PRO A 38 1.35 1.94 3.10
C PRO A 38 2.14 2.09 1.79
N VAL A 39 1.62 1.47 0.75
CA VAL A 39 2.11 1.61 -0.63
C VAL A 39 0.90 1.86 -1.53
N ALA A 40 0.86 3.03 -2.19
CA ALA A 40 -0.16 3.33 -3.19
C ALA A 40 0.24 2.69 -4.52
N ILE A 41 -0.66 1.87 -5.07
CA ILE A 41 -0.49 1.20 -6.35
C ILE A 41 -1.48 1.82 -7.33
N HIS A 42 -0.99 2.74 -8.14
CA HIS A 42 -1.80 3.46 -9.10
C HIS A 42 -2.12 2.59 -10.33
N HIS A 43 -3.37 2.67 -10.75
CA HIS A 43 -3.88 2.00 -11.93
C HIS A 43 -4.39 3.02 -12.94
N GLY A 44 -4.03 2.84 -14.20
CA GLY A 44 -4.52 3.61 -15.33
C GLY A 44 -4.98 2.71 -16.47
N SER A 45 -5.78 3.26 -17.36
CA SER A 45 -6.17 2.67 -18.63
C SER A 45 -6.39 3.77 -19.68
N ALA A 46 -6.61 3.40 -20.94
CA ALA A 46 -6.88 4.36 -22.01
C ALA A 46 -8.06 5.29 -21.69
N ASN A 47 -9.12 4.76 -21.04
CA ASN A 47 -10.32 5.51 -20.66
C ASN A 47 -10.23 6.15 -19.25
N ARG A 48 -9.19 5.86 -18.51
CA ARG A 48 -8.96 6.32 -17.13
C ARG A 48 -7.46 6.55 -16.94
N PRO A 49 -6.89 7.57 -17.59
CA PRO A 49 -5.47 7.83 -17.50
C PRO A 49 -5.07 8.19 -16.06
N ASP A 50 -3.93 7.69 -15.65
CA ASP A 50 -3.31 8.01 -14.37
C ASP A 50 -1.82 8.26 -14.61
N PRO A 51 -1.29 9.44 -14.24
CA PRO A 51 0.11 9.77 -14.48
C PRO A 51 1.09 8.92 -13.69
N PHE A 52 0.62 8.25 -12.64
CA PHE A 52 1.42 7.40 -11.76
C PHE A 52 1.13 5.90 -11.96
N ALA A 53 0.38 5.55 -13.01
CA ALA A 53 0.01 4.16 -13.26
C ALA A 53 1.24 3.27 -13.36
N PHE A 54 1.27 2.23 -12.54
CA PHE A 54 2.29 1.20 -12.58
C PHE A 54 1.78 -0.02 -13.36
N GLY A 55 2.42 -0.30 -14.49
CA GLY A 55 2.05 -1.40 -15.38
C GLY A 55 0.86 -1.08 -16.29
N LYS A 56 0.62 -1.97 -17.27
CA LYS A 56 -0.51 -1.87 -18.18
C LYS A 56 -1.76 -2.49 -17.57
N ASP A 57 -2.89 -1.80 -17.71
CA ASP A 57 -4.27 -2.28 -17.55
C ASP A 57 -4.52 -3.41 -16.52
N GLY A 58 -4.21 -3.15 -15.25
CA GLY A 58 -4.57 -4.07 -14.16
C GLY A 58 -3.68 -5.31 -14.03
N GLU A 59 -2.63 -5.44 -14.82
CA GLU A 59 -1.69 -6.58 -14.75
C GLU A 59 -1.11 -6.78 -13.35
N MET A 60 -0.82 -5.70 -12.63
CA MET A 60 -0.28 -5.80 -11.26
C MET A 60 -1.21 -6.54 -10.32
N ARG A 61 -2.53 -6.28 -10.39
CA ARG A 61 -3.52 -6.96 -9.54
C ARG A 61 -3.55 -8.46 -9.80
N THR A 62 -3.64 -8.81 -11.08
CA THR A 62 -3.79 -10.20 -11.52
C THR A 62 -2.49 -10.98 -11.34
N LYS A 63 -1.36 -10.35 -11.64
CA LYS A 63 -0.04 -11.00 -11.52
C LYS A 63 0.43 -11.17 -10.08
N ILE A 64 0.13 -10.19 -9.20
CA ILE A 64 0.58 -10.29 -7.80
C ILE A 64 -0.31 -11.23 -6.99
N TYR A 65 -1.65 -11.23 -7.22
CA TYR A 65 -2.57 -11.91 -6.31
C TYR A 65 -3.50 -12.91 -6.95
N GLY A 66 -3.68 -12.88 -8.27
CA GLY A 66 -4.78 -13.61 -8.91
C GLY A 66 -6.16 -13.17 -8.41
N ILE A 67 -6.26 -12.02 -7.75
CA ILE A 67 -7.47 -11.54 -7.09
C ILE A 67 -8.20 -10.53 -7.97
N SER A 68 -9.48 -10.73 -8.16
CA SER A 68 -10.38 -9.75 -8.75
C SER A 68 -10.89 -8.79 -7.67
N PHE A 69 -10.75 -7.49 -7.88
CA PHE A 69 -11.32 -6.48 -6.99
C PHE A 69 -12.71 -6.06 -7.49
N PRO A 70 -13.71 -5.99 -6.59
CA PRO A 70 -15.08 -5.61 -6.97
C PRO A 70 -15.20 -4.12 -7.34
N GLY A 71 -14.15 -3.34 -7.20
CA GLY A 71 -14.10 -1.91 -7.54
C GLY A 71 -13.03 -1.14 -6.78
N TRP A 72 -13.06 0.16 -6.95
CA TRP A 72 -12.10 1.11 -6.38
C TRP A 72 -12.76 2.03 -5.35
N PRO A 73 -12.05 2.47 -4.29
CA PRO A 73 -10.75 1.99 -3.84
C PRO A 73 -10.80 0.58 -3.25
N ASN A 74 -9.65 -0.06 -3.16
CA ASN A 74 -9.48 -1.34 -2.46
C ASN A 74 -8.07 -1.42 -1.88
N ALA A 75 -7.91 -2.12 -0.77
CA ALA A 75 -6.59 -2.38 -0.21
C ALA A 75 -6.42 -3.84 0.19
N VAL A 76 -5.18 -4.29 0.18
CA VAL A 76 -4.81 -5.63 0.68
C VAL A 76 -3.80 -5.45 1.81
N LEU A 77 -4.06 -6.12 2.92
CA LEU A 77 -3.27 -6.08 4.14
C LEU A 77 -2.40 -7.34 4.21
N ASN A 78 -1.10 -7.15 4.40
CA ASN A 78 -0.12 -8.25 4.48
C ASN A 78 -0.27 -9.28 3.36
N ARG A 79 -0.75 -8.88 2.19
CA ARG A 79 -1.03 -9.74 1.03
C ARG A 79 -2.02 -10.88 1.28
N ASN A 80 -2.78 -10.83 2.36
CA ASN A 80 -3.68 -11.90 2.78
C ASN A 80 -5.11 -11.43 3.04
N VAL A 81 -5.30 -10.23 3.55
CA VAL A 81 -6.62 -9.73 3.93
C VAL A 81 -7.04 -8.60 3.00
N GLN A 82 -8.05 -8.84 2.19
CA GLN A 82 -8.66 -7.81 1.34
C GLN A 82 -9.65 -6.96 2.14
N THR A 83 -9.56 -5.64 2.00
CA THR A 83 -10.52 -4.73 2.64
C THR A 83 -11.86 -4.72 1.90
N LYS A 84 -12.92 -4.32 2.58
CA LYS A 84 -14.18 -3.98 1.92
C LYS A 84 -14.00 -2.69 1.12
N ARG A 85 -14.65 -2.61 -0.04
CA ARG A 85 -14.60 -1.44 -0.93
C ARG A 85 -14.79 -0.11 -0.17
N GLY A 86 -13.86 0.81 -0.36
CA GLY A 86 -13.95 2.18 0.14
C GLY A 86 -13.71 2.36 1.64
N SER A 87 -13.31 1.32 2.36
CA SER A 87 -13.07 1.44 3.80
C SER A 87 -11.84 0.67 4.25
N ILE A 88 -11.14 1.23 5.23
CA ILE A 88 -10.09 0.55 5.97
C ILE A 88 -10.52 0.47 7.43
N ASN A 89 -10.48 -0.72 8.00
CA ASN A 89 -10.99 -0.96 9.36
C ASN A 89 -9.83 -0.93 10.36
N LYS A 90 -9.87 0.04 11.28
CA LYS A 90 -8.87 0.20 12.33
C LYS A 90 -8.74 -1.05 13.22
N SER A 91 -9.84 -1.71 13.58
CA SER A 91 -9.79 -2.88 14.46
C SER A 91 -9.07 -4.07 13.79
N VAL A 92 -9.22 -4.24 12.47
CA VAL A 92 -8.49 -5.26 11.71
C VAL A 92 -6.99 -4.95 11.74
N ILE A 93 -6.61 -3.70 11.48
CA ILE A 93 -5.20 -3.27 11.50
C ILE A 93 -4.58 -3.47 12.89
N THR A 94 -5.26 -3.03 13.95
CA THR A 94 -4.76 -3.17 15.32
C THR A 94 -4.67 -4.64 15.75
N GLY A 95 -5.59 -5.48 15.30
CA GLY A 95 -5.52 -6.93 15.50
C GLY A 95 -4.30 -7.54 14.83
N LEU A 96 -4.00 -7.16 13.58
CA LEU A 96 -2.79 -7.63 12.88
C LEU A 96 -1.50 -7.14 13.55
N ILE A 97 -1.47 -5.90 14.05
CA ILE A 97 -0.32 -5.34 14.79
C ILE A 97 -0.07 -6.07 16.13
N ALA A 98 -1.12 -6.55 16.76
CA ALA A 98 -1.03 -7.20 18.06
C ALA A 98 -0.37 -8.60 18.01
N VAL A 99 -0.30 -9.21 16.83
CA VAL A 99 0.32 -10.53 16.65
C VAL A 99 1.80 -10.36 16.33
N ASP A 100 2.67 -10.99 17.09
CA ASP A 100 4.11 -11.01 16.80
C ASP A 100 4.41 -11.85 15.55
N SER A 101 5.43 -11.45 14.80
CA SER A 101 5.90 -12.14 13.60
C SER A 101 7.06 -13.07 13.90
N ASN A 102 7.08 -14.23 13.26
CA ASN A 102 8.25 -15.11 13.24
C ASN A 102 9.32 -14.68 12.23
N VAL A 103 9.08 -13.61 11.48
CA VAL A 103 10.06 -13.03 10.56
C VAL A 103 10.35 -11.59 10.96
N GLY A 104 11.63 -11.29 11.14
CA GLY A 104 12.13 -9.93 11.32
C GLY A 104 12.84 -9.43 10.07
N LEU A 105 12.65 -8.16 9.73
CA LEU A 105 13.29 -7.52 8.60
C LEU A 105 14.05 -6.28 9.06
N ALA A 106 15.27 -6.11 8.55
CA ALA A 106 16.00 -4.85 8.64
C ALA A 106 16.49 -4.46 7.24
N LEU A 107 16.42 -3.18 6.95
CA LEU A 107 16.74 -2.62 5.63
C LEU A 107 17.80 -1.54 5.78
N GLU A 108 18.84 -1.66 4.97
CA GLU A 108 19.84 -0.62 4.78
C GLU A 108 19.88 -0.26 3.29
N SER A 109 19.85 1.03 2.96
CA SER A 109 19.90 1.47 1.57
C SER A 109 20.78 2.70 1.41
N SER A 110 21.43 2.79 0.25
CA SER A 110 22.15 3.97 -0.18
C SER A 110 21.92 4.22 -1.66
N LEU A 111 21.77 5.48 -2.04
CA LEU A 111 21.63 5.91 -3.42
C LEU A 111 22.83 6.79 -3.78
N LYS A 112 23.61 6.38 -4.77
CA LYS A 112 24.73 7.14 -5.30
C LYS A 112 24.71 7.08 -6.83
N ASP A 113 24.80 8.22 -7.48
CA ASP A 113 24.87 8.34 -8.94
C ASP A 113 23.84 7.48 -9.68
N ARG A 114 22.57 7.52 -9.24
CA ARG A 114 21.43 6.71 -9.73
C ARG A 114 21.58 5.19 -9.50
N THR A 115 22.55 4.77 -8.73
CA THR A 115 22.71 3.37 -8.31
C THR A 115 22.18 3.20 -6.91
N LEU A 116 21.12 2.38 -6.76
CA LEU A 116 20.57 1.99 -5.46
C LEU A 116 21.28 0.72 -4.98
N SER A 117 21.93 0.82 -3.83
CA SER A 117 22.42 -0.34 -3.08
C SER A 117 21.44 -0.65 -1.96
N LEU A 118 21.02 -1.91 -1.86
CA LEU A 118 20.03 -2.36 -0.90
C LEU A 118 20.55 -3.62 -0.20
N THR A 119 20.56 -3.58 1.13
CA THR A 119 20.82 -4.75 1.98
C THR A 119 19.59 -5.06 2.81
N VAL A 120 19.09 -6.27 2.70
CA VAL A 120 17.98 -6.77 3.52
C VAL A 120 18.50 -7.86 4.44
N LYS A 121 18.37 -7.66 5.75
CA LYS A 121 18.65 -8.68 6.77
C LYS A 121 17.34 -9.31 7.18
N VAL A 122 17.28 -10.62 7.15
CA VAL A 122 16.08 -11.39 7.53
C VAL A 122 16.41 -12.24 8.76
N GLY A 123 15.63 -12.08 9.81
CA GLY A 123 15.73 -12.91 11.02
C GLY A 123 14.53 -13.83 11.11
N PHE A 124 14.76 -15.07 11.54
CA PHE A 124 13.73 -16.09 11.71
C PHE A 124 13.60 -16.45 13.19
N GLY A 125 12.35 -16.41 13.70
CA GLY A 125 11.99 -16.84 15.04
C GLY A 125 11.46 -18.27 15.11
N ALA A 126 11.31 -18.93 13.95
CA ALA A 126 10.90 -20.32 13.80
C ALA A 126 11.41 -20.87 12.47
N ASP A 127 11.39 -22.18 12.30
CA ASP A 127 11.64 -22.81 11.00
C ASP A 127 10.47 -22.50 10.05
N LEU A 128 10.78 -21.87 8.93
CA LEU A 128 9.81 -21.46 7.91
C LEU A 128 10.30 -21.89 6.54
N SER A 129 9.38 -22.36 5.70
CA SER A 129 9.63 -22.73 4.30
C SER A 129 8.85 -21.84 3.36
N ASP A 130 9.21 -21.90 2.08
CA ASP A 130 8.50 -21.28 0.94
C ASP A 130 8.29 -19.76 1.04
N LEU A 131 9.21 -19.08 1.72
CA LEU A 131 9.19 -17.63 1.83
C LEU A 131 9.76 -16.98 0.57
N LYS A 132 9.17 -15.85 0.19
CA LYS A 132 9.67 -14.98 -0.87
C LYS A 132 9.91 -13.58 -0.30
N LEU A 133 11.09 -13.03 -0.60
CA LEU A 133 11.36 -11.63 -0.34
C LEU A 133 10.81 -10.80 -1.51
N VAL A 134 10.02 -9.79 -1.18
CA VAL A 134 9.52 -8.80 -2.14
C VAL A 134 10.00 -7.43 -1.72
N VAL A 135 10.53 -6.67 -2.67
CA VAL A 135 11.00 -5.31 -2.46
C VAL A 135 10.16 -4.37 -3.31
N TYR A 136 9.61 -3.33 -2.70
CA TYR A 136 9.00 -2.20 -3.40
C TYR A 136 9.97 -1.03 -3.43
N LEU A 137 10.23 -0.51 -4.63
CA LEU A 137 10.81 0.80 -4.82
C LEU A 137 9.65 1.78 -5.02
N THR A 138 9.53 2.75 -4.10
CA THR A 138 8.45 3.74 -4.14
C THR A 138 9.02 5.13 -4.33
N GLU A 139 8.22 6.02 -4.92
CA GLU A 139 8.51 7.44 -5.05
C GLU A 139 7.48 8.23 -4.24
N ASN A 140 7.93 9.21 -3.47
CA ASN A 140 7.08 10.07 -2.65
C ASN A 140 7.03 11.49 -3.22
N GLY A 141 6.01 12.26 -2.80
CA GLY A 141 5.88 13.66 -3.20
C GLY A 141 5.40 13.87 -4.63
N LEU A 142 4.88 12.84 -5.27
CA LEU A 142 4.24 12.94 -6.58
C LEU A 142 2.97 13.79 -6.48
N LYS A 143 2.74 14.64 -7.48
CA LYS A 143 1.58 15.55 -7.51
C LYS A 143 0.81 15.38 -8.82
N ALA A 144 -0.50 15.19 -8.70
CA ALA A 144 -1.44 15.18 -9.82
C ALA A 144 -2.82 15.66 -9.37
N ASN A 145 -3.67 16.01 -10.33
CA ASN A 145 -5.06 16.29 -10.05
C ASN A 145 -5.78 15.00 -9.65
N GLN A 146 -6.33 14.97 -8.45
CA GLN A 146 -7.11 13.85 -7.94
C GLN A 146 -8.61 14.14 -8.13
N ARG A 147 -9.31 13.24 -8.82
CA ARG A 147 -10.77 13.29 -8.88
C ARG A 147 -11.37 12.99 -7.52
N THR A 148 -12.38 13.78 -7.11
CA THR A 148 -13.14 13.55 -5.87
C THR A 148 -14.64 13.54 -6.15
N TYR A 149 -15.39 12.67 -5.45
CA TYR A 149 -16.84 12.67 -5.47
C TYR A 149 -17.38 13.12 -4.11
N GLY A 150 -18.11 14.25 -4.13
CA GLY A 150 -18.67 14.86 -2.94
C GLY A 150 -17.65 15.58 -2.06
N ASP A 151 -18.15 16.28 -1.07
CA ASP A 151 -17.34 16.93 -0.05
C ASP A 151 -16.82 15.85 0.93
N LEU A 152 -15.60 15.46 0.74
CA LEU A 152 -14.92 14.47 1.61
C LEU A 152 -14.22 15.14 2.80
N GLY A 153 -14.43 16.46 2.99
CA GLY A 153 -13.78 17.22 4.05
C GLY A 153 -12.26 17.41 3.85
N TYR A 154 -11.78 17.24 2.61
CA TYR A 154 -10.39 17.48 2.25
C TYR A 154 -10.31 18.82 1.52
N GLY A 155 -9.59 19.77 2.13
CA GLY A 155 -9.13 20.94 1.40
C GLY A 155 -8.28 20.50 0.19
N GLU A 156 -8.19 21.37 -0.81
CA GLU A 156 -7.37 21.21 -2.01
C GLU A 156 -5.88 21.04 -1.65
N GLY A 157 -5.52 19.91 -1.14
CA GLY A 157 -4.15 19.52 -0.83
C GLY A 157 -3.96 18.10 -1.31
N GLY A 158 -3.29 17.95 -2.46
CA GLY A 158 -2.87 16.65 -2.94
C GLY A 158 -2.08 15.92 -1.86
N ILE A 159 -2.33 14.63 -1.72
CA ILE A 159 -1.54 13.71 -0.92
C ILE A 159 -0.20 13.51 -1.63
#